data_c6cf6dc6d9b2e14c38d40d2944909b77
#
_entry.id   c6cf6dc6d9b2e14c38d40d2944909b77
#
_cell.length_a   1.000
_cell.length_b   1.000
_cell.length_c   1.000
_cell.angle_alpha   90.00
_cell.angle_beta   90.00
_cell.angle_gamma   90.00
#
_symmetry.space_group_name_H-M   'P 1'
#
loop_
_entity.id
_entity.type
_entity.pdbx_description
1 polymer ?
#
loop_
_entity_poly.entity_id
_entity_poly.type
_entity_poly.pdbx_seq_one_letter_code
_entity_poly.pdbx_strand_id
1 'polypeptide(L)'
;LCGAERKTMELDGLTREWYEYVPECCTPDKTWPVVVVMHGRGGTAETFFDISNMYQVANRRKFIVACPQAGVYQQKKGGLRNVASWSGTLNGKPIDDIGFIRAMLENMESRLPVDKGRIYACGQSSGGMMADTLCEFSGELFAATVSWSGLYTPARSTVRGERSHDAPPSAMIFGEKDRLTAGSAQIPGVPFTISETFKDMIEEKFRRYGLDKSAVQIWKDDPITWYS
;
A
#
# COMPACT_ATOMS: atom_id res chain seq x y z
N LEU A 1 -1.46 17.63 -12.27
CA LEU A 1 -0.95 16.24 -12.53
C LEU A 1 0.49 16.15 -13.06
N CYS A 2 1.28 17.21 -13.04
CA CYS A 2 2.73 17.22 -13.32
C CYS A 2 3.25 16.18 -14.34
N GLY A 3 2.52 15.94 -15.45
CA GLY A 3 2.91 15.02 -16.51
C GLY A 3 2.48 13.54 -16.30
N ALA A 4 1.70 13.23 -15.27
CA ALA A 4 1.14 11.88 -15.15
C ALA A 4 0.02 11.65 -16.16
N GLU A 5 -0.02 10.44 -16.72
CA GLU A 5 -1.03 10.00 -17.67
C GLU A 5 -2.07 9.10 -16.97
N ARG A 6 -3.35 9.36 -17.22
CA ARG A 6 -4.43 8.49 -16.79
C ARG A 6 -4.52 7.29 -17.74
N LYS A 7 -4.52 6.09 -17.16
CA LYS A 7 -4.71 4.82 -17.86
C LYS A 7 -5.96 4.14 -17.34
N THR A 8 -6.60 3.33 -18.19
CA THR A 8 -7.78 2.55 -17.83
C THR A 8 -7.71 1.14 -18.40
N MET A 9 -8.40 0.21 -17.74
CA MET A 9 -8.63 -1.14 -18.25
C MET A 9 -9.98 -1.68 -17.76
N GLU A 10 -10.56 -2.58 -18.52
CA GLU A 10 -11.72 -3.36 -18.07
C GLU A 10 -11.23 -4.62 -17.36
N LEU A 11 -11.71 -4.83 -16.13
CA LEU A 11 -11.41 -6.01 -15.32
C LEU A 11 -12.64 -6.39 -14.49
N ASP A 12 -13.08 -7.64 -14.62
CA ASP A 12 -14.25 -8.21 -13.92
C ASP A 12 -15.53 -7.36 -14.06
N GLY A 13 -15.73 -6.77 -15.24
CA GLY A 13 -16.86 -5.89 -15.55
C GLY A 13 -16.81 -4.52 -14.88
N LEU A 14 -15.65 -4.12 -14.40
CA LEU A 14 -15.39 -2.80 -13.85
C LEU A 14 -14.33 -2.07 -14.67
N THR A 15 -14.57 -0.81 -14.98
CA THR A 15 -13.51 0.06 -15.48
C THR A 15 -12.61 0.43 -14.32
N ARG A 16 -11.36 -0.04 -14.36
CA ARG A 16 -10.33 0.29 -13.39
C ARG A 16 -9.40 1.32 -14.00
N GLU A 17 -8.82 2.18 -13.15
CA GLU A 17 -7.96 3.27 -13.61
C GLU A 17 -6.76 3.49 -12.69
N TRP A 18 -5.70 4.05 -13.24
CA TRP A 18 -4.53 4.52 -12.50
C TRP A 18 -3.89 5.72 -13.18
N TYR A 19 -3.11 6.47 -12.44
CA TYR A 19 -2.21 7.49 -12.98
C TYR A 19 -0.79 6.94 -13.02
N GLU A 20 -0.12 7.15 -14.15
CA GLU A 20 1.21 6.63 -14.43
C GLU A 20 2.14 7.82 -14.72
N TYR A 21 3.22 7.91 -14.00
CA TYR A 21 4.24 8.93 -14.18
C TYR A 21 5.59 8.29 -14.48
N VAL A 22 6.13 8.59 -15.64
CA VAL A 22 7.45 8.16 -16.11
C VAL A 22 8.36 9.38 -16.17
N PRO A 23 9.37 9.51 -15.27
CA PRO A 23 10.34 10.58 -15.35
C PRO A 23 11.09 10.57 -16.70
N GLU A 24 11.44 11.74 -17.23
CA GLU A 24 12.19 11.85 -18.49
C GLU A 24 13.52 11.10 -18.48
N CYS A 25 14.12 10.94 -17.30
CA CYS A 25 15.36 10.19 -17.13
C CYS A 25 15.17 8.66 -17.22
N CYS A 26 13.92 8.17 -17.20
CA CYS A 26 13.61 6.75 -17.32
C CYS A 26 13.49 6.35 -18.79
N THR A 27 14.62 6.28 -19.44
CA THR A 27 14.77 5.97 -20.88
C THR A 27 14.62 4.46 -21.17
N PRO A 28 14.23 4.04 -22.39
CA PRO A 28 13.96 2.64 -22.71
C PRO A 28 15.20 1.73 -22.83
N ASP A 29 16.38 2.28 -22.74
CA ASP A 29 17.67 1.54 -22.80
C ASP A 29 18.01 0.80 -21.49
N LYS A 30 17.25 1.07 -20.42
CA LYS A 30 17.41 0.46 -19.09
C LYS A 30 16.07 0.09 -18.50
N THR A 31 16.07 -0.79 -17.51
CA THR A 31 14.90 -1.07 -16.69
C THR A 31 14.86 -0.19 -15.43
N TRP A 32 13.68 0.20 -15.00
CA TRP A 32 13.46 1.15 -13.91
C TRP A 32 12.55 0.58 -12.83
N PRO A 33 12.83 0.90 -11.55
CA PRO A 33 11.93 0.54 -10.47
C PRO A 33 10.54 1.14 -10.65
N VAL A 34 9.53 0.46 -10.10
CA VAL A 34 8.15 0.98 -10.00
C VAL A 34 7.77 1.13 -8.54
N VAL A 35 7.12 2.24 -8.21
CA VAL A 35 6.49 2.44 -6.91
C VAL A 35 4.99 2.61 -7.11
N VAL A 36 4.22 1.66 -6.57
CA VAL A 36 2.76 1.72 -6.50
C VAL A 36 2.37 2.53 -5.27
N VAL A 37 1.61 3.62 -5.47
CA VAL A 37 1.27 4.60 -4.42
C VAL A 37 -0.24 4.67 -4.24
N MET A 38 -0.75 4.20 -3.10
CA MET A 38 -2.17 3.97 -2.88
C MET A 38 -2.80 4.97 -1.91
N HIS A 39 -3.89 5.62 -2.37
CA HIS A 39 -4.62 6.63 -1.59
C HIS A 39 -5.41 6.04 -0.43
N GLY A 40 -5.74 6.88 0.55
CA GLY A 40 -6.61 6.56 1.67
C GLY A 40 -8.08 6.48 1.27
N ARG A 41 -8.92 6.03 2.20
CA ARG A 41 -10.37 5.93 2.01
C ARG A 41 -10.99 7.28 1.66
N GLY A 42 -11.84 7.29 0.63
CA GLY A 42 -12.53 8.49 0.14
C GLY A 42 -11.65 9.41 -0.69
N GLY A 43 -10.36 9.08 -0.87
CA GLY A 43 -9.46 9.78 -1.76
C GLY A 43 -9.60 9.34 -3.22
N THR A 44 -8.87 10.00 -4.09
CA THR A 44 -8.73 9.61 -5.49
C THR A 44 -7.25 9.43 -5.84
N ALA A 45 -6.98 8.61 -6.83
CA ALA A 45 -5.63 8.43 -7.36
C ALA A 45 -5.03 9.77 -7.83
N GLU A 46 -5.83 10.58 -8.51
CA GLU A 46 -5.44 11.91 -9.00
C GLU A 46 -4.98 12.84 -7.87
N THR A 47 -5.85 13.03 -6.86
CA THR A 47 -5.54 13.91 -5.73
C THR A 47 -4.35 13.38 -4.94
N PHE A 48 -4.27 12.06 -4.74
CA PHE A 48 -3.19 11.47 -3.96
C PHE A 48 -1.85 11.53 -4.68
N PHE A 49 -1.85 11.41 -6.01
CA PHE A 49 -0.66 11.63 -6.82
C PHE A 49 -0.06 13.03 -6.57
N ASP A 50 -0.91 14.07 -6.57
CA ASP A 50 -0.45 15.43 -6.34
C ASP A 50 0.03 15.66 -4.90
N ILE A 51 -0.77 15.27 -3.89
CA ILE A 51 -0.43 15.56 -2.48
C ILE A 51 0.73 14.70 -1.95
N SER A 52 0.94 13.51 -2.48
CA SER A 52 2.07 12.66 -2.08
C SER A 52 3.42 13.22 -2.52
N ASN A 53 3.43 14.11 -3.51
CA ASN A 53 4.63 14.62 -4.17
C ASN A 53 5.58 13.51 -4.66
N MET A 54 5.07 12.30 -4.87
CA MET A 54 5.89 11.14 -5.23
C MET A 54 6.60 11.35 -6.57
N TYR A 55 6.01 12.11 -7.49
CA TYR A 55 6.65 12.48 -8.76
C TYR A 55 7.96 13.24 -8.58
N GLN A 56 8.07 14.11 -7.54
CA GLN A 56 9.33 14.82 -7.25
C GLN A 56 10.41 13.86 -6.73
N VAL A 57 10.00 12.88 -5.91
CA VAL A 57 10.91 11.83 -5.43
C VAL A 57 11.33 10.95 -6.60
N ALA A 58 10.40 10.60 -7.49
CA ALA A 58 10.66 9.81 -8.70
C ALA A 58 11.70 10.47 -9.62
N ASN A 59 11.59 11.77 -9.84
CA ASN A 59 12.60 12.54 -10.61
C ASN A 59 13.99 12.48 -9.98
N ARG A 60 14.08 12.59 -8.66
CA ARG A 60 15.35 12.56 -7.94
C ARG A 60 15.95 11.15 -7.84
N ARG A 61 15.10 10.14 -7.62
CA ARG A 61 15.51 8.76 -7.33
C ARG A 61 15.37 7.82 -8.53
N LYS A 62 14.84 8.30 -9.65
CA LYS A 62 14.75 7.60 -10.95
C LYS A 62 13.92 6.31 -10.86
N PHE A 63 12.63 6.44 -10.66
CA PHE A 63 11.66 5.35 -10.68
C PHE A 63 10.34 5.79 -11.29
N ILE A 64 9.55 4.84 -11.78
CA ILE A 64 8.22 5.05 -12.34
C ILE A 64 7.20 5.04 -11.19
N VAL A 65 6.20 5.91 -11.22
CA VAL A 65 5.10 5.93 -10.25
C VAL A 65 3.83 5.39 -10.88
N ALA A 66 3.16 4.48 -10.18
CA ALA A 66 1.80 4.05 -10.49
C ALA A 66 0.89 4.41 -9.32
N CYS A 67 -0.14 5.20 -9.55
CA CYS A 67 -1.11 5.59 -8.54
C CYS A 67 -2.49 5.03 -8.91
N PRO A 68 -2.83 3.80 -8.46
CA PRO A 68 -4.10 3.16 -8.81
C PRO A 68 -5.26 3.76 -8.05
N GLN A 69 -6.46 3.72 -8.67
CA GLN A 69 -7.74 4.10 -8.06
C GLN A 69 -8.41 2.90 -7.40
N ALA A 70 -8.72 3.03 -6.12
CA ALA A 70 -9.49 2.02 -5.41
C ALA A 70 -10.91 1.89 -5.98
N GLY A 71 -11.47 0.70 -5.88
CA GLY A 71 -12.86 0.46 -6.23
C GLY A 71 -13.82 1.32 -5.40
N VAL A 72 -14.94 1.70 -6.00
CA VAL A 72 -16.00 2.47 -5.34
C VAL A 72 -17.08 1.53 -4.83
N TYR A 73 -17.34 1.56 -3.54
CA TYR A 73 -18.38 0.76 -2.92
C TYR A 73 -19.45 1.63 -2.26
N GLN A 74 -20.65 1.06 -2.08
CA GLN A 74 -21.75 1.74 -1.40
C GLN A 74 -21.67 1.52 0.10
N GLN A 75 -21.59 2.61 0.85
CA GLN A 75 -21.67 2.58 2.31
C GLN A 75 -23.07 2.89 2.77
N LYS A 76 -23.63 2.01 3.63
CA LYS A 76 -25.00 2.18 4.18
C LYS A 76 -25.06 3.01 5.48
N LYS A 77 -23.95 3.19 6.19
CA LYS A 77 -23.92 3.90 7.47
C LYS A 77 -24.00 5.41 7.25
N GLY A 78 -25.12 6.03 7.64
CA GLY A 78 -25.34 7.48 7.49
C GLY A 78 -25.92 7.90 6.13
N GLY A 79 -26.54 6.98 5.38
CA GLY A 79 -27.08 7.16 4.04
C GLY A 79 -26.23 6.48 2.96
N LEU A 80 -26.82 6.25 1.79
CA LEU A 80 -26.12 5.68 0.64
C LEU A 80 -25.05 6.67 0.15
N ARG A 81 -23.80 6.34 0.33
CA ARG A 81 -22.66 7.10 -0.19
C ARG A 81 -21.73 6.18 -0.95
N ASN A 82 -21.29 6.62 -2.12
CA ASN A 82 -20.23 5.97 -2.85
C ASN A 82 -18.88 6.40 -2.25
N VAL A 83 -18.08 5.43 -1.82
CA VAL A 83 -16.79 5.69 -1.19
C VAL A 83 -15.72 4.84 -1.86
N ALA A 84 -14.68 5.48 -2.37
CA ALA A 84 -13.49 4.77 -2.83
C ALA A 84 -12.71 4.22 -1.63
N SER A 85 -12.44 2.92 -1.61
CA SER A 85 -11.59 2.28 -0.61
C SER A 85 -11.15 0.91 -1.09
N TRP A 86 -9.99 0.49 -0.61
CA TRP A 86 -9.40 -0.80 -0.92
C TRP A 86 -10.10 -1.94 -0.20
N SER A 87 -10.13 -3.10 -0.85
CA SER A 87 -10.77 -4.33 -0.32
C SER A 87 -12.24 -4.14 0.05
N GLY A 88 -12.97 -3.36 -0.74
CA GLY A 88 -14.40 -3.12 -0.58
C GLY A 88 -15.27 -4.20 -1.23
N THR A 89 -16.60 -4.00 -1.15
CA THR A 89 -17.60 -4.82 -1.83
C THR A 89 -18.48 -3.96 -2.71
N LEU A 90 -18.80 -4.43 -3.90
CA LEU A 90 -19.80 -3.82 -4.78
C LEU A 90 -20.92 -4.83 -5.04
N ASN A 91 -22.18 -4.42 -4.83
CA ASN A 91 -23.34 -5.30 -5.01
C ASN A 91 -23.22 -6.64 -4.24
N GLY A 92 -22.63 -6.60 -3.03
CA GLY A 92 -22.43 -7.78 -2.19
C GLY A 92 -21.27 -8.70 -2.59
N LYS A 93 -20.53 -8.38 -3.66
CA LYS A 93 -19.35 -9.12 -4.09
C LYS A 93 -18.06 -8.36 -3.72
N PRO A 94 -17.00 -9.05 -3.26
CA PRO A 94 -15.69 -8.42 -3.08
C PRO A 94 -15.17 -7.83 -4.38
N ILE A 95 -14.55 -6.65 -4.30
CA ILE A 95 -13.79 -6.06 -5.40
C ILE A 95 -12.38 -6.66 -5.34
N ASP A 96 -11.91 -7.25 -6.43
CA ASP A 96 -10.56 -7.80 -6.51
C ASP A 96 -9.53 -6.71 -6.81
N ASP A 97 -9.10 -6.01 -5.76
CA ASP A 97 -8.06 -5.00 -5.87
C ASP A 97 -6.66 -5.61 -6.05
N ILE A 98 -6.42 -6.84 -5.58
CA ILE A 98 -5.15 -7.55 -5.81
C ILE A 98 -5.01 -7.90 -7.28
N GLY A 99 -6.03 -8.53 -7.87
CA GLY A 99 -6.05 -8.84 -9.29
C GLY A 99 -5.90 -7.59 -10.16
N PHE A 100 -6.53 -6.48 -9.75
CA PHE A 100 -6.35 -5.21 -10.46
C PHE A 100 -4.89 -4.71 -10.42
N ILE A 101 -4.24 -4.70 -9.26
CA ILE A 101 -2.85 -4.24 -9.15
C ILE A 101 -1.92 -5.15 -9.95
N ARG A 102 -2.15 -6.45 -9.94
CA ARG A 102 -1.42 -7.41 -10.78
C ARG A 102 -1.57 -7.09 -12.26
N ALA A 103 -2.82 -6.97 -12.75
CA ALA A 103 -3.10 -6.66 -14.15
C ALA A 103 -2.55 -5.28 -14.57
N MET A 104 -2.60 -4.29 -13.69
CA MET A 104 -1.97 -2.99 -13.92
C MET A 104 -0.46 -3.11 -14.11
N LEU A 105 0.23 -3.85 -13.23
CA LEU A 105 1.68 -4.07 -13.34
C LEU A 105 2.04 -4.82 -14.62
N GLU A 106 1.31 -5.88 -14.98
CA GLU A 106 1.48 -6.61 -16.23
C GLU A 106 1.30 -5.69 -17.46
N ASN A 107 0.31 -4.81 -17.43
CA ASN A 107 0.09 -3.82 -18.48
C ASN A 107 1.28 -2.84 -18.57
N MET A 108 1.80 -2.36 -17.44
CA MET A 108 2.97 -1.48 -17.40
C MET A 108 4.21 -2.20 -17.97
N GLU A 109 4.47 -3.43 -17.54
CA GLU A 109 5.60 -4.26 -18.00
C GLU A 109 5.59 -4.49 -19.51
N SER A 110 4.41 -4.59 -20.12
CA SER A 110 4.27 -4.77 -21.57
C SER A 110 4.63 -3.53 -22.40
N ARG A 111 4.67 -2.34 -21.79
CA ARG A 111 4.83 -1.05 -22.49
C ARG A 111 6.05 -0.25 -22.01
N LEU A 112 6.46 -0.45 -20.79
CA LEU A 112 7.49 0.33 -20.12
C LEU A 112 8.67 -0.55 -19.72
N PRO A 113 9.87 0.00 -19.64
CA PRO A 113 11.06 -0.72 -19.21
C PRO A 113 11.07 -0.93 -17.69
N VAL A 114 10.13 -1.73 -17.19
CA VAL A 114 9.98 -2.05 -15.77
C VAL A 114 11.05 -3.04 -15.32
N ASP A 115 11.69 -2.76 -14.20
CA ASP A 115 12.51 -3.72 -13.48
C ASP A 115 11.63 -4.55 -12.54
N LYS A 116 11.31 -5.77 -12.95
CA LYS A 116 10.45 -6.70 -12.20
C LYS A 116 10.97 -7.08 -10.82
N GLY A 117 12.28 -6.98 -10.60
CA GLY A 117 12.91 -7.23 -9.31
C GLY A 117 12.87 -6.02 -8.36
N ARG A 118 12.39 -4.86 -8.83
CA ARG A 118 12.34 -3.62 -8.05
C ARG A 118 10.97 -2.94 -8.15
N ILE A 119 9.93 -3.67 -7.86
CA ILE A 119 8.56 -3.15 -7.72
C ILE A 119 8.27 -2.99 -6.24
N TYR A 120 7.76 -1.84 -5.84
CA TYR A 120 7.48 -1.47 -4.46
C TYR A 120 6.02 -1.02 -4.33
N ALA A 121 5.42 -1.22 -3.16
CA ALA A 121 4.08 -0.71 -2.87
C ALA A 121 4.09 0.11 -1.59
N CYS A 122 3.39 1.24 -1.61
CA CYS A 122 3.15 2.03 -0.41
C CYS A 122 1.76 2.68 -0.45
N GLY A 123 1.27 3.09 0.73
CA GLY A 123 -0.01 3.76 0.79
C GLY A 123 -0.34 4.28 2.17
N GLN A 124 -1.34 5.15 2.24
CA GLN A 124 -1.77 5.82 3.46
C GLN A 124 -3.15 5.33 3.89
N SER A 125 -3.37 5.08 5.20
CA SER A 125 -4.66 4.66 5.77
C SER A 125 -5.19 3.38 5.09
N SER A 126 -6.34 3.40 4.40
CA SER A 126 -6.80 2.22 3.66
C SER A 126 -5.85 1.81 2.52
N GLY A 127 -5.10 2.74 1.92
CA GLY A 127 -4.01 2.44 1.00
C GLY A 127 -2.83 1.75 1.69
N GLY A 128 -2.53 2.13 2.94
CA GLY A 128 -1.57 1.43 3.79
C GLY A 128 -2.03 0.02 4.13
N MET A 129 -3.31 -0.16 4.45
CA MET A 129 -3.91 -1.50 4.62
C MET A 129 -3.77 -2.33 3.34
N MET A 130 -3.94 -1.71 2.17
CA MET A 130 -3.78 -2.41 0.89
C MET A 130 -2.31 -2.78 0.62
N ALA A 131 -1.35 -1.89 0.92
CA ALA A 131 0.07 -2.21 0.81
C ALA A 131 0.45 -3.40 1.69
N ASP A 132 -0.06 -3.43 2.91
CA ASP A 132 0.10 -4.56 3.83
C ASP A 132 -0.63 -5.82 3.35
N THR A 133 -1.82 -5.67 2.75
CA THR A 133 -2.54 -6.78 2.11
C THR A 133 -1.74 -7.38 0.95
N LEU A 134 -1.14 -6.55 0.12
CA LEU A 134 -0.27 -7.00 -0.98
C LEU A 134 0.96 -7.74 -0.45
N CYS A 135 1.58 -7.26 0.62
CA CYS A 135 2.66 -7.97 1.31
C CYS A 135 2.23 -9.39 1.74
N GLU A 136 1.02 -9.51 2.29
CA GLU A 136 0.50 -10.76 2.84
C GLU A 136 0.02 -11.77 1.76
N PHE A 137 -0.54 -11.30 0.64
CA PHE A 137 -1.25 -12.16 -0.32
C PHE A 137 -0.66 -12.15 -1.74
N SER A 138 0.31 -11.30 -1.99
CA SER A 138 0.97 -11.15 -3.31
C SER A 138 2.41 -10.67 -3.15
N GLY A 139 3.08 -11.12 -2.08
CA GLY A 139 4.43 -10.70 -1.73
C GLY A 139 5.44 -10.92 -2.85
N GLU A 140 5.22 -11.94 -3.66
CA GLU A 140 6.08 -12.29 -4.81
C GLU A 140 6.18 -11.19 -5.88
N LEU A 141 5.23 -10.25 -5.91
CA LEU A 141 5.25 -9.12 -6.85
C LEU A 141 6.14 -7.97 -6.40
N PHE A 142 6.51 -7.93 -5.12
CA PHE A 142 7.12 -6.74 -4.55
C PHE A 142 8.47 -7.00 -3.91
N ALA A 143 9.42 -6.12 -4.18
CA ALA A 143 10.72 -6.12 -3.50
C ALA A 143 10.62 -5.63 -2.05
N ALA A 144 9.69 -4.72 -1.76
CA ALA A 144 9.33 -4.28 -0.41
C ALA A 144 8.00 -3.53 -0.41
N THR A 145 7.37 -3.42 0.78
CA THR A 145 6.14 -2.66 0.98
C THR A 145 6.25 -1.68 2.14
N VAL A 146 5.50 -0.57 2.07
CA VAL A 146 5.43 0.42 3.14
C VAL A 146 3.98 0.77 3.44
N SER A 147 3.59 0.65 4.69
CA SER A 147 2.26 0.99 5.17
C SER A 147 2.31 2.25 6.04
N TRP A 148 1.50 3.26 5.70
CA TRP A 148 1.31 4.48 6.48
C TRP A 148 -0.02 4.44 7.24
N SER A 149 0.02 4.43 8.55
CA SER A 149 -1.16 4.47 9.42
C SER A 149 -2.26 3.51 9.00
N GLY A 150 -1.88 2.31 8.55
CA GLY A 150 -2.82 1.28 8.11
C GLY A 150 -2.15 -0.09 8.07
N LEU A 151 -2.79 -1.10 8.66
CA LEU A 151 -2.37 -2.49 8.60
C LEU A 151 -3.52 -3.36 8.13
N TYR A 152 -3.20 -4.47 7.46
CA TYR A 152 -4.19 -5.48 7.12
C TYR A 152 -4.84 -6.04 8.37
N THR A 153 -6.16 -6.09 8.37
CA THR A 153 -6.94 -6.81 9.39
C THR A 153 -7.98 -7.69 8.71
N PRO A 154 -8.08 -8.97 9.10
CA PRO A 154 -9.14 -9.84 8.57
C PRO A 154 -10.55 -9.28 8.77
N ALA A 155 -10.77 -8.51 9.83
CA ALA A 155 -12.06 -7.90 10.12
C ALA A 155 -12.45 -6.73 9.18
N ARG A 156 -11.47 -6.11 8.54
CA ARG A 156 -11.68 -4.92 7.68
C ARG A 156 -11.40 -5.16 6.20
N SER A 157 -10.85 -6.32 5.86
CA SER A 157 -10.55 -6.69 4.47
C SER A 157 -11.53 -7.75 3.99
N THR A 158 -11.89 -7.70 2.71
CA THR A 158 -12.63 -8.75 2.01
C THR A 158 -11.71 -9.82 1.42
N VAL A 159 -10.42 -9.55 1.41
CA VAL A 159 -9.42 -10.50 0.89
C VAL A 159 -9.36 -11.74 1.79
N ARG A 160 -9.44 -12.90 1.16
CA ARG A 160 -9.36 -14.23 1.77
C ARG A 160 -8.49 -15.10 0.88
N GLY A 161 -7.93 -16.15 1.44
CA GLY A 161 -7.11 -17.13 0.70
C GLY A 161 -5.82 -17.45 1.43
N GLU A 162 -4.98 -18.21 0.75
CA GLU A 162 -3.63 -18.48 1.25
C GLU A 162 -2.79 -17.20 1.18
N ARG A 163 -2.07 -16.97 2.25
CA ARG A 163 -1.12 -15.87 2.31
C ARG A 163 0.19 -16.30 1.67
N SER A 164 0.92 -15.35 1.11
CA SER A 164 2.24 -15.61 0.55
C SER A 164 3.19 -16.20 1.60
N HIS A 165 3.95 -17.22 1.22
CA HIS A 165 5.00 -17.77 2.08
C HIS A 165 6.23 -16.85 2.14
N ASP A 166 6.48 -16.13 1.04
CA ASP A 166 7.63 -15.25 0.85
C ASP A 166 7.17 -13.78 0.91
N ALA A 167 6.82 -13.33 2.12
CA ALA A 167 6.51 -11.92 2.29
C ALA A 167 7.77 -11.07 2.11
N PRO A 168 7.69 -10.00 1.32
CA PRO A 168 8.82 -9.11 1.13
C PRO A 168 9.10 -8.31 2.40
N PRO A 169 10.30 -7.73 2.56
CA PRO A 169 10.57 -6.75 3.59
C PRO A 169 9.48 -5.69 3.64
N SER A 170 9.00 -5.35 4.83
CA SER A 170 7.95 -4.36 5.00
C SER A 170 8.29 -3.35 6.09
N ALA A 171 7.90 -2.09 5.86
CA ALA A 171 7.99 -1.04 6.85
C ALA A 171 6.59 -0.52 7.21
N MET A 172 6.41 -0.16 8.47
CA MET A 172 5.17 0.40 8.98
C MET A 172 5.46 1.75 9.63
N ILE A 173 4.75 2.78 9.20
CA ILE A 173 4.93 4.15 9.69
C ILE A 173 3.67 4.58 10.40
N PHE A 174 3.78 4.97 11.67
CA PHE A 174 2.68 5.44 12.49
C PHE A 174 3.04 6.77 13.14
N GLY A 175 2.04 7.64 13.27
CA GLY A 175 2.15 8.78 14.16
C GLY A 175 1.89 8.34 15.61
N GLU A 176 2.74 8.70 16.54
CA GLU A 176 2.58 8.41 17.98
C GLU A 176 1.22 8.91 18.53
N LYS A 177 0.72 10.01 17.99
CA LYS A 177 -0.56 10.63 18.35
C LYS A 177 -1.69 10.35 17.36
N ASP A 178 -1.51 9.41 16.43
CA ASP A 178 -2.56 9.03 15.49
C ASP A 178 -3.70 8.34 16.25
N ARG A 179 -4.91 8.87 16.09
CA ARG A 179 -6.12 8.39 16.81
C ARG A 179 -6.48 6.94 16.50
N LEU A 180 -6.01 6.37 15.39
CA LEU A 180 -6.24 4.98 15.01
C LEU A 180 -5.20 4.03 15.60
N THR A 181 -4.00 4.54 15.87
CA THR A 181 -2.86 3.74 16.35
C THR A 181 -2.55 3.99 17.82
N ALA A 182 -2.81 5.19 18.32
CA ALA A 182 -2.55 5.55 19.71
C ALA A 182 -3.39 4.71 20.70
N GLY A 183 -2.81 4.31 21.80
CA GLY A 183 -3.45 3.53 22.85
C GLY A 183 -2.52 3.27 24.03
N SER A 184 -2.90 2.33 24.89
CA SER A 184 -2.18 2.00 26.12
C SER A 184 -1.45 0.65 26.07
N ALA A 185 -1.60 -0.10 24.99
CA ALA A 185 -0.94 -1.39 24.81
C ALA A 185 0.56 -1.23 24.57
N GLN A 186 1.37 -2.07 25.18
CA GLN A 186 2.81 -2.06 25.03
C GLN A 186 3.31 -3.30 24.29
N ILE A 187 4.22 -3.10 23.36
CA ILE A 187 5.00 -4.17 22.76
C ILE A 187 6.34 -4.23 23.48
N PRO A 188 6.76 -5.41 23.97
CA PRO A 188 8.07 -5.54 24.62
C PRO A 188 9.20 -5.03 23.71
N GLY A 189 10.10 -4.22 24.28
CA GLY A 189 11.21 -3.59 23.55
C GLY A 189 10.86 -2.32 22.78
N VAL A 190 9.58 -1.93 22.70
CA VAL A 190 9.13 -0.70 22.01
C VAL A 190 8.80 0.37 23.07
N PRO A 191 9.42 1.57 23.03
CA PRO A 191 9.27 2.58 24.08
C PRO A 191 8.04 3.48 23.95
N PHE A 192 7.05 3.10 23.14
CA PHE A 192 5.78 3.81 23.03
C PHE A 192 4.61 2.83 23.13
N THR A 193 3.42 3.35 23.39
CA THR A 193 2.20 2.56 23.47
C THR A 193 1.35 2.74 22.22
N ILE A 194 0.62 1.67 21.86
CA ILE A 194 -0.27 1.63 20.70
C ILE A 194 -1.63 1.07 21.11
N SER A 195 -2.63 1.12 20.21
CA SER A 195 -3.91 0.47 20.45
C SER A 195 -3.75 -1.05 20.50
N GLU A 196 -4.58 -1.74 21.29
CA GLU A 196 -4.57 -3.21 21.39
C GLU A 196 -4.73 -3.86 20.02
N THR A 197 -5.60 -3.33 19.16
CA THR A 197 -5.78 -3.85 17.81
C THR A 197 -4.49 -3.81 16.99
N PHE A 198 -3.72 -2.73 17.07
CA PHE A 198 -2.44 -2.62 16.35
C PHE A 198 -1.37 -3.51 16.95
N LYS A 199 -1.35 -3.64 18.28
CA LYS A 199 -0.46 -4.57 18.98
C LYS A 199 -0.69 -6.01 18.50
N ASP A 200 -1.95 -6.47 18.51
CA ASP A 200 -2.29 -7.82 18.07
C ASP A 200 -1.85 -8.09 16.63
N MET A 201 -2.02 -7.10 15.75
CA MET A 201 -1.62 -7.20 14.35
C MET A 201 -0.10 -7.29 14.18
N ILE A 202 0.66 -6.48 14.93
CA ILE A 202 2.13 -6.51 14.91
C ILE A 202 2.63 -7.84 15.51
N GLU A 203 2.07 -8.29 16.63
CA GLU A 203 2.42 -9.57 17.25
C GLU A 203 2.10 -10.77 16.36
N GLU A 204 1.00 -10.70 15.59
CA GLU A 204 0.69 -11.71 14.58
C GLU A 204 1.78 -11.77 13.51
N LYS A 205 2.28 -10.62 13.03
CA LYS A 205 3.39 -10.58 12.09
C LYS A 205 4.67 -11.18 12.67
N PHE A 206 5.04 -10.83 13.89
CA PHE A 206 6.20 -11.42 14.57
C PHE A 206 6.10 -12.94 14.61
N ARG A 207 4.96 -13.46 15.05
CA ARG A 207 4.73 -14.92 15.14
C ARG A 207 4.78 -15.58 13.77
N ARG A 208 4.16 -14.97 12.77
CA ARG A 208 4.02 -15.52 11.44
C ARG A 208 5.33 -15.61 10.68
N TYR A 209 6.12 -14.55 10.74
CA TYR A 209 7.39 -14.47 10.03
C TYR A 209 8.58 -14.95 10.86
N GLY A 210 8.32 -15.50 12.03
CA GLY A 210 9.36 -16.01 12.92
C GLY A 210 10.33 -14.92 13.41
N LEU A 211 9.85 -13.65 13.49
CA LEU A 211 10.69 -12.52 13.88
C LEU A 211 10.99 -12.58 15.39
N ASP A 212 12.25 -12.37 15.74
CA ASP A 212 12.67 -12.34 17.15
C ASP A 212 12.40 -10.97 17.76
N LYS A 213 11.46 -10.92 18.71
CA LYS A 213 11.11 -9.68 19.43
C LYS A 213 12.28 -9.11 20.24
N SER A 214 13.28 -9.94 20.60
CA SER A 214 14.48 -9.47 21.31
C SER A 214 15.50 -8.81 20.40
N ALA A 215 15.38 -9.01 19.09
CA ALA A 215 16.28 -8.42 18.08
C ALA A 215 15.83 -7.03 17.61
N VAL A 216 14.80 -6.44 18.24
CA VAL A 216 14.34 -5.09 17.88
C VAL A 216 15.45 -4.07 18.09
N GLN A 217 15.84 -3.40 17.02
CA GLN A 217 16.80 -2.29 17.05
C GLN A 217 16.08 -0.95 16.97
N ILE A 218 16.55 0.02 17.68
CA ILE A 218 15.93 1.34 17.78
C ILE A 218 16.92 2.38 17.28
N TRP A 219 16.55 3.11 16.25
CA TRP A 219 17.27 4.30 15.79
C TRP A 219 16.41 5.53 15.96
N LYS A 220 17.01 6.60 16.39
CA LYS A 220 16.35 7.91 16.46
C LYS A 220 17.03 8.84 15.49
N ASP A 221 16.35 9.15 14.40
CA ASP A 221 16.63 10.31 13.58
C ASP A 221 15.51 11.32 13.80
N ASP A 222 15.86 12.52 14.25
CA ASP A 222 14.86 13.57 14.42
C ASP A 222 14.32 13.99 13.03
N PRO A 223 13.01 13.96 12.77
CA PRO A 223 11.88 13.70 13.65
C PRO A 223 11.35 12.24 13.67
N ILE A 224 12.03 11.29 13.07
CA ILE A 224 11.54 9.92 12.90
C ILE A 224 12.35 8.94 13.75
N THR A 225 11.67 8.08 14.51
CA THR A 225 12.27 6.95 15.21
C THR A 225 12.00 5.66 14.44
N TRP A 226 13.02 4.90 14.15
CA TRP A 226 12.94 3.63 13.45
C TRP A 226 13.10 2.46 14.41
N TYR A 227 12.33 1.40 14.17
CA TYR A 227 12.41 0.13 14.87
C TYR A 227 12.52 -0.98 13.83
N SER A 228 13.48 -1.86 13.95
CA SER A 228 13.65 -3.00 13.04
C SER A 228 13.84 -4.29 13.82
#